data_3ed662373aa840d8a444386408475f8b
#
_entry.id   3ed662373aa840d8a444386408475f8b
#
_cell.length_a   1.000
_cell.length_b   1.000
_cell.length_c   1.000
_cell.angle_alpha   90.00
_cell.angle_beta   90.00
_cell.angle_gamma   90.00
#
_symmetry.space_group_name_H-M   'P 1'
#
loop_
_entity.id
_entity.type
_entity.pdbx_description
1 polymer ?
#
loop_
_entity_poly.entity_id
_entity_poly.type
_entity_poly.pdbx_seq_one_letter_code
_entity_poly.pdbx_strand_id
1 'polypeptide(L)'
;MNLDGLTMSVLAKELNERLETGQIQKLYQIDKTTLLFKIRALNEDQSLVITVGATPAMYLSKPLQDLPKEPSSLCMFLRKHIEGSRIVKVEQINGDRIMCIQTDKLEMDGSITSTFIYVELMGKYSNCIFVQDGVILESLIHVSPL
;
A
#
# COMPACT_ATOMS: atom_id res chain seq x y z
N MET A 1 11.11 13.91 0.25
CA MET A 1 9.76 14.25 -0.24
C MET A 1 9.06 15.15 0.77
N ASN A 2 8.59 16.30 0.32
CA ASN A 2 7.85 17.22 1.19
C ASN A 2 6.36 16.83 1.12
N LEU A 3 5.81 16.35 2.25
CA LEU A 3 4.47 15.77 2.30
C LEU A 3 3.50 16.65 3.10
N ASP A 4 3.34 17.90 2.70
CA ASP A 4 2.27 18.73 3.27
C ASP A 4 0.90 18.32 2.71
N GLY A 5 -0.19 18.86 3.28
CA GLY A 5 -1.54 18.49 2.90
C GLY A 5 -1.87 18.73 1.44
N LEU A 6 -1.36 19.80 0.84
CA LEU A 6 -1.59 20.12 -0.56
C LEU A 6 -0.84 19.14 -1.47
N THR A 7 0.43 18.85 -1.16
CA THR A 7 1.23 17.89 -1.91
C THR A 7 0.60 16.49 -1.84
N MET A 8 0.09 16.10 -0.68
CA MET A 8 -0.62 14.83 -0.51
C MET A 8 -1.88 14.76 -1.36
N SER A 9 -2.63 15.84 -1.47
CA SER A 9 -3.84 15.89 -2.28
C SER A 9 -3.53 15.66 -3.76
N VAL A 10 -2.48 16.31 -4.26
CA VAL A 10 -2.04 16.14 -5.66
C VAL A 10 -1.55 14.71 -5.89
N LEU A 11 -0.76 14.18 -4.96
CA LEU A 11 -0.25 12.82 -5.04
C LEU A 11 -1.39 11.80 -5.06
N ALA A 12 -2.39 11.96 -4.19
CA ALA A 12 -3.53 11.05 -4.13
C ALA A 12 -4.29 11.01 -5.46
N LYS A 13 -4.53 12.17 -6.05
CA LYS A 13 -5.20 12.27 -7.34
C LYS A 13 -4.42 11.57 -8.44
N GLU A 14 -3.13 11.84 -8.52
CA GLU A 14 -2.25 11.23 -9.52
C GLU A 14 -2.20 9.71 -9.38
N LEU A 15 -2.01 9.21 -8.16
CA LEU A 15 -1.97 7.78 -7.91
C LEU A 15 -3.31 7.13 -8.23
N ASN A 16 -4.42 7.77 -7.87
CA ASN A 16 -5.74 7.24 -8.18
C ASN A 16 -5.95 7.12 -9.68
N GLU A 17 -5.62 8.15 -10.44
CA GLU A 17 -5.76 8.13 -11.90
C GLU A 17 -4.95 7.01 -12.55
N ARG A 18 -3.78 6.70 -12.00
CA ARG A 18 -2.88 5.69 -12.57
C ARG A 18 -3.11 4.28 -12.07
N LEU A 19 -3.72 4.11 -10.90
CA LEU A 19 -3.83 2.80 -10.25
C LEU A 19 -5.25 2.28 -10.10
N GLU A 20 -6.29 3.11 -10.16
CA GLU A 20 -7.66 2.62 -10.00
C GLU A 20 -7.99 1.56 -11.05
N THR A 21 -8.76 0.56 -10.66
CA THR A 21 -9.09 -0.64 -11.44
C THR A 21 -7.90 -1.56 -11.72
N GLY A 22 -6.70 -1.19 -11.28
CA GLY A 22 -5.52 -2.05 -11.43
C GLY A 22 -5.56 -3.25 -10.52
N GLN A 23 -4.83 -4.30 -10.91
CA GLN A 23 -4.73 -5.52 -10.12
C GLN A 23 -3.35 -5.60 -9.45
N ILE A 24 -3.36 -5.87 -8.14
CA ILE A 24 -2.12 -6.12 -7.40
C ILE A 24 -1.67 -7.53 -7.73
N GLN A 25 -0.57 -7.64 -8.49
CA GLN A 25 -0.07 -8.93 -8.96
C GLN A 25 0.93 -9.54 -7.97
N LYS A 26 1.73 -8.69 -7.32
CA LYS A 26 2.77 -9.16 -6.42
C LYS A 26 3.07 -8.11 -5.37
N LEU A 27 3.42 -8.56 -4.16
CA LEU A 27 3.84 -7.71 -3.06
C LEU A 27 5.19 -8.19 -2.56
N TYR A 28 6.12 -7.25 -2.37
CA TYR A 28 7.45 -7.52 -1.82
C TYR A 28 7.70 -6.62 -0.61
N GLN A 29 8.38 -7.16 0.39
CA GLN A 29 8.96 -6.37 1.46
C GLN A 29 10.45 -6.21 1.16
N ILE A 30 10.85 -4.99 0.79
CA ILE A 30 12.24 -4.71 0.39
C ILE A 30 13.15 -4.66 1.59
N ASP A 31 12.68 -4.00 2.66
CA ASP A 31 13.34 -3.96 3.96
C ASP A 31 12.28 -3.77 5.05
N LYS A 32 12.69 -3.55 6.29
CA LYS A 32 11.76 -3.46 7.43
C LYS A 32 10.71 -2.35 7.31
N THR A 33 10.98 -1.32 6.50
CA THR A 33 10.12 -0.14 6.39
C THR A 33 9.60 0.11 4.99
N THR A 34 9.89 -0.78 4.03
CA THR A 34 9.57 -0.53 2.62
C THR A 34 8.84 -1.71 1.98
N LEU A 35 7.69 -1.42 1.39
CA LEU A 35 6.91 -2.37 0.60
C LEU A 35 6.91 -1.95 -0.86
N LEU A 36 6.90 -2.93 -1.75
CA LEU A 36 6.76 -2.73 -3.19
C LEU A 36 5.55 -3.52 -3.68
N PHE A 37 4.62 -2.83 -4.33
CA PHE A 37 3.45 -3.46 -4.95
C PHE A 37 3.63 -3.44 -6.47
N LYS A 38 3.63 -4.62 -7.10
CA LYS A 38 3.56 -4.71 -8.55
C LYS A 38 2.10 -4.73 -8.97
N ILE A 39 1.71 -3.73 -9.75
CA ILE A 39 0.31 -3.50 -10.12
C ILE A 39 0.21 -3.43 -11.63
N ARG A 40 -0.76 -4.14 -12.18
CA ARG A 40 -1.10 -4.03 -13.61
C ARG A 40 -2.29 -3.09 -13.74
N ALA A 41 -2.08 -1.92 -14.34
CA ALA A 41 -3.11 -0.90 -14.51
C ALA A 41 -2.93 -0.21 -15.85
N LEU A 42 -4.04 0.09 -16.54
CA LEU A 42 -4.03 0.79 -17.83
C LEU A 42 -3.11 0.12 -18.86
N ASN A 43 -3.08 -1.22 -18.86
CA ASN A 43 -2.22 -2.03 -19.74
C ASN A 43 -0.73 -1.80 -19.53
N GLU A 44 -0.34 -1.31 -18.36
CA GLU A 44 1.06 -1.07 -17.99
C GLU A 44 1.37 -1.71 -16.64
N ASP A 45 2.63 -2.11 -16.46
CA ASP A 45 3.12 -2.57 -15.18
C ASP A 45 3.58 -1.36 -14.36
N GLN A 46 3.00 -1.19 -13.18
CA GLN A 46 3.34 -0.12 -12.26
C GLN A 46 4.01 -0.72 -11.03
N SER A 47 4.98 -0.01 -10.48
CA SER A 47 5.64 -0.38 -9.22
C SER A 47 5.38 0.72 -8.20
N LEU A 48 4.52 0.43 -7.22
CA LEU A 48 4.21 1.37 -6.15
C LEU A 48 5.10 1.06 -4.96
N VAL A 49 5.91 2.04 -4.56
CA VAL A 49 6.80 1.92 -3.40
C VAL A 49 6.20 2.71 -2.25
N ILE A 50 6.10 2.07 -1.09
CA ILE A 50 5.67 2.69 0.16
C ILE A 50 6.77 2.51 1.18
N THR A 51 7.38 3.60 1.62
CA THR A 51 8.40 3.63 2.67
C THR A 51 7.84 4.39 3.86
N VAL A 52 7.96 3.81 5.05
CA VAL A 52 7.53 4.44 6.30
C VAL A 52 8.73 4.57 7.25
N GLY A 53 8.49 5.13 8.44
CA GLY A 53 9.56 5.39 9.40
C GLY A 53 10.04 6.82 9.32
N ALA A 54 11.34 7.05 9.51
CA ALA A 54 11.89 8.40 9.63
C ALA A 54 11.77 9.24 8.34
N THR A 55 11.82 8.58 7.18
CA THR A 55 11.76 9.27 5.88
C THR A 55 10.65 8.65 5.02
N PRO A 56 9.38 9.00 5.30
CA PRO A 56 8.27 8.38 4.59
C PRO A 56 8.18 8.85 3.14
N ALA A 57 7.73 7.95 2.27
CA ALA A 57 7.50 8.25 0.86
C ALA A 57 6.51 7.25 0.27
N MET A 58 5.78 7.69 -0.74
CA MET A 58 4.86 6.85 -1.50
C MET A 58 4.91 7.32 -2.95
N TYR A 59 5.35 6.46 -3.86
CA TYR A 59 5.59 6.87 -5.25
C TYR A 59 5.61 5.69 -6.20
N LEU A 60 5.39 5.97 -7.48
CA LEU A 60 5.58 4.99 -8.54
C LEU A 60 7.03 5.03 -9.01
N SER A 61 7.65 3.86 -9.12
CA SER A 61 9.03 3.74 -9.54
C SER A 61 9.14 2.96 -10.84
N LYS A 62 10.32 3.01 -11.46
CA LYS A 62 10.68 2.06 -12.50
C LYS A 62 10.80 0.66 -11.89
N PRO A 63 10.66 -0.41 -12.69
CA PRO A 63 10.82 -1.75 -12.17
C PRO A 63 12.15 -1.93 -11.45
N LEU A 64 12.09 -2.50 -10.24
CA LEU A 64 13.27 -2.83 -9.45
C LEU A 64 13.77 -4.22 -9.86
N GLN A 65 15.08 -4.39 -9.96
CA GLN A 65 15.68 -5.64 -10.44
C GLN A 65 16.08 -6.60 -9.33
N ASP A 66 16.59 -6.08 -8.21
CA ASP A 66 17.08 -6.93 -7.12
C ASP A 66 16.02 -7.11 -6.03
N LEU A 67 14.98 -7.86 -6.37
CA LEU A 67 13.89 -8.13 -5.43
C LEU A 67 14.27 -9.29 -4.51
N PRO A 68 13.83 -9.25 -3.22
CA PRO A 68 14.08 -10.35 -2.29
C PRO A 68 13.51 -11.66 -2.83
N LYS A 69 14.33 -12.72 -2.81
CA LYS A 69 13.92 -14.04 -3.30
C LYS A 69 13.04 -14.76 -2.29
N GLU A 70 13.33 -14.58 -1.00
CA GLU A 70 12.58 -15.23 0.07
C GLU A 70 11.75 -14.18 0.80
N PRO A 71 10.41 -14.32 0.80
CA PRO A 71 9.57 -13.38 1.50
C PRO A 71 9.65 -13.57 3.02
N SER A 72 9.57 -12.45 3.77
CA SER A 72 9.43 -12.49 5.22
C SER A 72 8.07 -13.07 5.59
N SER A 73 7.90 -13.44 6.88
CA SER A 73 6.62 -13.91 7.39
C SER A 73 5.53 -12.85 7.20
N LEU A 74 5.84 -11.59 7.46
CA LEU A 74 4.93 -10.48 7.23
C LEU A 74 4.53 -10.40 5.75
N CYS A 75 5.49 -10.49 4.87
CA CYS A 75 5.26 -10.42 3.43
C CYS A 75 4.36 -11.57 2.96
N MET A 76 4.61 -12.78 3.43
CA MET A 76 3.78 -13.95 3.10
C MET A 76 2.34 -13.78 3.57
N PHE A 77 2.16 -13.27 4.79
CA PHE A 77 0.84 -13.01 5.35
C PHE A 77 0.09 -11.96 4.51
N LEU A 78 0.75 -10.85 4.16
CA LEU A 78 0.14 -9.80 3.36
C LEU A 78 -0.18 -10.27 1.94
N ARG A 79 0.69 -11.09 1.32
CA ARG A 79 0.43 -11.66 0.00
C ARG A 79 -0.87 -12.46 -0.02
N LYS A 80 -1.10 -13.24 1.01
CA LYS A 80 -2.30 -14.08 1.13
C LYS A 80 -3.57 -13.24 1.07
N HIS A 81 -3.57 -12.06 1.66
CA HIS A 81 -4.74 -11.20 1.74
C HIS A 81 -4.85 -10.22 0.57
N ILE A 82 -3.74 -9.81 -0.03
CA ILE A 82 -3.70 -8.68 -0.96
C ILE A 82 -3.46 -9.09 -2.42
N GLU A 83 -2.62 -10.11 -2.67
CA GLU A 83 -2.33 -10.49 -4.06
C GLU A 83 -3.59 -10.95 -4.78
N GLY A 84 -3.78 -10.46 -6.00
CA GLY A 84 -4.98 -10.71 -6.78
C GLY A 84 -6.08 -9.68 -6.56
N SER A 85 -5.93 -8.79 -5.59
CA SER A 85 -6.92 -7.74 -5.32
C SER A 85 -6.91 -6.67 -6.39
N ARG A 86 -8.10 -6.08 -6.61
CA ARG A 86 -8.25 -4.92 -7.49
C ARG A 86 -8.23 -3.66 -6.66
N ILE A 87 -7.55 -2.64 -7.15
CA ILE A 87 -7.56 -1.32 -6.50
C ILE A 87 -8.84 -0.60 -6.87
N VAL A 88 -9.66 -0.28 -5.86
CA VAL A 88 -10.91 0.45 -6.05
C VAL A 88 -10.62 1.93 -6.17
N LYS A 89 -9.82 2.46 -5.23
CA LYS A 89 -9.44 3.87 -5.25
C LYS A 89 -8.24 4.12 -4.34
N VAL A 90 -7.55 5.23 -4.63
CA VAL A 90 -6.52 5.80 -3.77
C VAL A 90 -6.99 7.20 -3.40
N GLU A 91 -7.05 7.52 -2.11
CA GLU A 91 -7.51 8.83 -1.66
C GLU A 91 -6.75 9.31 -0.43
N GLN A 92 -6.72 10.63 -0.25
CA GLN A 92 -6.24 11.26 0.97
C GLN A 92 -7.37 11.29 1.99
N ILE A 93 -7.06 11.02 3.25
CA ILE A 93 -8.07 11.00 4.32
C ILE A 93 -8.12 12.36 5.03
N ASN A 94 -9.30 13.00 4.99
CA ASN A 94 -9.61 14.23 5.74
C ASN A 94 -8.59 15.37 5.60
N GLY A 95 -7.92 15.49 4.45
CA GLY A 95 -6.89 16.52 4.25
C GLY A 95 -5.61 16.30 5.05
N ASP A 96 -5.48 15.18 5.73
CA ASP A 96 -4.31 14.80 6.52
C ASP A 96 -3.23 14.13 5.69
N ARG A 97 -2.08 13.85 6.31
CA ARG A 97 -0.97 13.14 5.66
C ARG A 97 -1.18 11.62 5.75
N ILE A 98 -2.38 11.20 5.46
CA ILE A 98 -2.80 9.80 5.45
C ILE A 98 -3.40 9.49 4.09
N MET A 99 -2.86 8.46 3.43
CA MET A 99 -3.40 7.94 2.19
C MET A 99 -4.13 6.64 2.48
N CYS A 100 -5.22 6.39 1.76
CA CYS A 100 -5.92 5.12 1.84
C CYS A 100 -6.00 4.49 0.46
N ILE A 101 -5.55 3.24 0.36
CA ILE A 101 -5.75 2.42 -0.84
C ILE A 101 -6.83 1.40 -0.49
N GLN A 102 -7.98 1.51 -1.14
CA GLN A 102 -9.04 0.51 -0.99
C GLN A 102 -8.86 -0.58 -2.03
N THR A 103 -8.86 -1.83 -1.59
CA THR A 103 -8.73 -2.98 -2.46
C THR A 103 -9.88 -3.95 -2.25
N ASP A 104 -10.32 -4.60 -3.32
CA ASP A 104 -11.33 -5.65 -3.28
C ASP A 104 -10.76 -6.93 -3.87
N LYS A 105 -10.93 -8.04 -3.16
CA LYS A 105 -10.50 -9.35 -3.60
C LYS A 105 -11.68 -10.29 -3.73
N LEU A 106 -11.83 -10.91 -4.91
CA LEU A 106 -12.84 -11.92 -5.15
C LEU A 106 -12.36 -13.25 -4.53
N GLU A 107 -13.11 -13.75 -3.57
CA GLU A 107 -12.80 -15.01 -2.91
C GLU A 107 -13.36 -16.20 -3.70
N MET A 108 -12.90 -17.42 -3.35
CA MET A 108 -13.30 -18.63 -4.07
C MET A 108 -14.79 -18.95 -3.94
N ASP A 109 -15.43 -18.51 -2.86
CA ASP A 109 -16.86 -18.70 -2.62
C ASP A 109 -17.74 -17.63 -3.30
N GLY A 110 -17.12 -16.71 -4.06
CA GLY A 110 -17.83 -15.64 -4.76
C GLY A 110 -18.00 -14.37 -3.94
N SER A 111 -17.63 -14.38 -2.66
CA SER A 111 -17.69 -13.18 -1.83
C SER A 111 -16.54 -12.23 -2.17
N ILE A 112 -16.68 -10.97 -1.75
CA ILE A 112 -15.66 -9.95 -1.95
C ILE A 112 -15.14 -9.51 -0.59
N THR A 113 -13.81 -9.56 -0.42
CA THR A 113 -13.14 -9.06 0.78
C THR A 113 -12.50 -7.73 0.48
N SER A 114 -12.89 -6.69 1.22
CA SER A 114 -12.31 -5.36 1.07
C SER A 114 -11.21 -5.16 2.10
N THR A 115 -10.04 -4.74 1.63
CA THR A 115 -8.92 -4.39 2.50
C THR A 115 -8.56 -2.93 2.28
N PHE A 116 -8.42 -2.19 3.37
CA PHE A 116 -8.02 -0.79 3.35
C PHE A 116 -6.58 -0.69 3.81
N ILE A 117 -5.73 -0.10 2.97
CA ILE A 117 -4.31 0.09 3.28
C ILE A 117 -4.14 1.57 3.62
N TYR A 118 -3.94 1.86 4.91
CA TYR A 118 -3.70 3.22 5.38
C TYR A 118 -2.21 3.47 5.45
N VAL A 119 -1.76 4.49 4.72
CA VAL A 119 -0.35 4.88 4.69
C VAL A 119 -0.24 6.21 5.40
N GLU A 120 0.30 6.18 6.62
CA GLU A 120 0.52 7.36 7.44
C GLU A 120 1.91 7.90 7.16
N LEU A 121 1.98 9.09 6.56
CA LEU A 121 3.23 9.70 6.10
C LEU A 121 3.62 10.90 6.98
N MET A 122 3.53 10.71 8.31
CA MET A 122 3.75 11.78 9.30
C MET A 122 5.10 11.63 10.01
N GLY A 123 6.21 11.87 9.28
CA GLY A 123 7.54 11.87 9.86
C GLY A 123 7.92 10.53 10.48
N LYS A 124 8.58 10.56 11.63
CA LYS A 124 9.10 9.36 12.28
C LYS A 124 8.02 8.38 12.79
N TYR A 125 6.78 8.83 12.88
CA TYR A 125 5.65 7.99 13.29
C TYR A 125 4.88 7.41 12.12
N SER A 126 5.46 7.49 10.92
CA SER A 126 4.87 6.94 9.71
C SER A 126 4.67 5.43 9.82
N ASN A 127 3.58 4.93 9.26
CA ASN A 127 3.29 3.50 9.25
C ASN A 127 2.42 3.14 8.05
N CYS A 128 2.33 1.85 7.78
CA CYS A 128 1.43 1.30 6.78
C CYS A 128 0.58 0.22 7.46
N ILE A 129 -0.73 0.42 7.49
CA ILE A 129 -1.66 -0.38 8.29
C ILE A 129 -2.70 -1.01 7.36
N PHE A 130 -2.89 -2.32 7.49
CA PHE A 130 -3.84 -3.10 6.70
C PHE A 130 -5.07 -3.42 7.54
N VAL A 131 -6.26 -3.03 7.07
CA VAL A 131 -7.51 -3.16 7.82
C VAL A 131 -8.54 -3.94 7.00
N GLN A 132 -9.17 -4.94 7.62
CA GLN A 132 -10.31 -5.68 7.06
C GLN A 132 -11.43 -5.72 8.10
N ASP A 133 -12.66 -5.48 7.68
CA ASP A 133 -13.84 -5.55 8.55
C ASP A 133 -13.68 -4.74 9.84
N GLY A 134 -13.04 -3.56 9.75
CA GLY A 134 -12.81 -2.70 10.90
C GLY A 134 -11.72 -3.17 11.85
N VAL A 135 -11.01 -4.25 11.53
CA VAL A 135 -9.97 -4.84 12.38
C VAL A 135 -8.62 -4.71 11.69
N ILE A 136 -7.60 -4.31 12.44
CA ILE A 136 -6.24 -4.25 11.93
C ILE A 136 -5.72 -5.67 11.72
N LEU A 137 -5.42 -6.02 10.45
CA LEU A 137 -4.79 -7.29 10.13
C LEU A 137 -3.32 -7.28 10.48
N GLU A 138 -2.64 -6.21 10.10
CA GLU A 138 -1.20 -6.09 10.26
C GLU A 138 -0.77 -4.64 10.09
N SER A 139 0.39 -4.30 10.63
CA SER A 139 1.06 -3.03 10.39
C SER A 139 2.53 -3.28 10.07
N LEU A 140 3.11 -2.42 9.24
CA LEU A 140 4.50 -2.59 8.84
C LEU A 140 5.46 -2.36 10.00
N ILE A 141 5.15 -1.37 10.84
CA ILE A 141 5.92 -1.10 12.05
C ILE A 141 5.02 -1.44 13.25
N HIS A 142 5.48 -2.34 14.11
CA HIS A 142 4.76 -2.70 15.31
C HIS A 142 5.15 -1.74 16.44
N VAL A 143 4.13 -1.17 17.09
CA VAL A 143 4.33 -0.30 18.25
C VAL A 143 4.03 -1.12 19.49
N SER A 144 5.03 -1.21 20.40
CA SER A 144 4.84 -1.92 21.65
C SER A 144 3.85 -1.17 22.52
N PRO A 145 2.84 -1.86 23.10
CA PRO A 145 1.95 -1.23 24.07
C PRO A 145 2.77 -0.88 25.32
N LEU A 146 2.53 0.28 25.84
CA LEU A 146 3.14 0.73 27.10
C LEU A 146 2.40 0.14 28.30
#